data_88393bb30fa5e853c1a20fa302d5f2a2
#
_entry.id   88393bb30fa5e853c1a20fa302d5f2a2
#
_cell.length_a   1.000
_cell.length_b   1.000
_cell.length_c   1.000
_cell.angle_alpha   90.00
_cell.angle_beta   90.00
_cell.angle_gamma   90.00
#
_symmetry.space_group_name_H-M   'P 1'
#
loop_
_entity.id
_entity.type
_entity.pdbx_description
1 polymer ?
#
loop_
_entity_poly.entity_id
_entity_poly.type
_entity_poly.pdbx_seq_one_letter_code
_entity_poly.pdbx_strand_id
1 'polypeptide(L)'
;HCTSSAASDVYKRQEYYRSKAKFDKDKYVMKRDFYESKDGTRVPIFIAHSKDLVLDGLAPTLLYGYGGFNISQKPYFNKTIPVLLEKGGVYAVACTRGGGEYGQEWHEAGMLQNKQNVFDDFISAGEYLIIEGYTSSDRLAIRGGSNGGTLVGAVINQKPNLFRVAFPEVGVMDMLRYEEFTIGWAWAVEYGLSLIHISEPTRLPGI
;
A
#
# COMPACT_ATOMS: atom_id res chain seq x y z
N HIS A 1 5.75 -27.20 28.99
CA HIS A 1 4.97 -26.89 27.79
C HIS A 1 3.49 -26.97 28.12
N CYS A 2 2.91 -25.86 28.55
CA CYS A 2 1.45 -25.72 28.62
C CYS A 2 0.99 -25.28 27.23
N THR A 3 0.45 -26.19 26.46
CA THR A 3 -0.08 -25.91 25.14
C THR A 3 -1.37 -25.11 25.31
N SER A 4 -1.46 -23.96 24.67
CA SER A 4 -2.61 -23.05 24.69
C SER A 4 -3.92 -23.66 24.14
N SER A 5 -3.88 -24.90 23.68
CA SER A 5 -5.06 -25.65 23.20
C SER A 5 -5.98 -26.14 24.32
N ALA A 6 -5.45 -26.43 25.52
CA ALA A 6 -6.25 -26.90 26.62
C ALA A 6 -7.11 -25.78 27.26
N ALA A 7 -6.71 -24.53 27.17
CA ALA A 7 -7.46 -23.40 27.71
C ALA A 7 -8.63 -22.95 26.80
N SER A 8 -8.63 -23.29 25.52
CA SER A 8 -9.71 -22.92 24.61
C SER A 8 -10.93 -23.81 24.70
N ASP A 9 -10.80 -25.03 25.24
CA ASP A 9 -11.91 -25.97 25.39
C ASP A 9 -12.75 -25.72 26.65
N VAL A 10 -12.23 -24.99 27.63
CA VAL A 10 -12.91 -24.72 28.93
C VAL A 10 -13.83 -23.50 28.84
N TYR A 11 -13.62 -22.57 27.93
CA TYR A 11 -14.47 -21.39 27.79
C TYR A 11 -15.25 -21.44 26.48
N LYS A 12 -16.59 -21.54 26.58
CA LYS A 12 -17.47 -21.33 25.42
C LYS A 12 -17.24 -19.94 24.90
N ARG A 13 -16.86 -19.85 23.62
CA ARG A 13 -16.77 -18.57 22.92
C ARG A 13 -18.14 -17.94 22.91
N GLN A 14 -18.29 -16.82 23.61
CA GLN A 14 -19.52 -16.03 23.59
C GLN A 14 -19.37 -14.93 22.57
N GLU A 15 -20.42 -14.73 21.78
CA GLU A 15 -20.47 -13.58 20.87
C GLU A 15 -20.65 -12.31 21.74
N TYR A 16 -19.61 -11.48 21.80
CA TYR A 16 -19.65 -10.20 22.51
C TYR A 16 -20.34 -9.11 21.69
N TYR A 17 -20.09 -9.10 20.37
CA TYR A 17 -20.64 -8.12 19.45
C TYR A 17 -20.74 -8.69 18.04
N ARG A 18 -21.87 -8.45 17.40
CA ARG A 18 -22.05 -8.71 15.97
C ARG A 18 -22.35 -7.40 15.25
N SER A 19 -21.58 -7.09 14.20
CA SER A 19 -21.86 -5.93 13.36
C SER A 19 -23.28 -6.02 12.77
N LYS A 20 -24.01 -4.89 12.82
CA LYS A 20 -25.32 -4.76 12.15
C LYS A 20 -25.20 -4.37 10.68
N ALA A 21 -24.01 -4.30 10.13
CA ALA A 21 -23.79 -4.00 8.72
C ALA A 21 -24.47 -5.07 7.85
N LYS A 22 -25.28 -4.60 6.92
CA LYS A 22 -25.95 -5.45 5.91
C LYS A 22 -24.95 -5.73 4.79
N PHE A 23 -23.99 -6.60 5.04
CA PHE A 23 -22.99 -7.02 4.07
C PHE A 23 -22.92 -8.54 4.02
N ASP A 24 -23.26 -9.09 2.87
CA ASP A 24 -23.19 -10.54 2.65
C ASP A 24 -21.76 -10.94 2.29
N LYS A 25 -20.96 -11.23 3.35
CA LYS A 25 -19.56 -11.63 3.21
C LYS A 25 -19.36 -12.86 2.33
N ASP A 26 -20.37 -13.73 2.21
CA ASP A 26 -20.25 -15.00 1.50
C ASP A 26 -20.23 -14.83 -0.03
N LYS A 27 -20.59 -13.65 -0.53
CA LYS A 27 -20.45 -13.27 -1.94
C LYS A 27 -19.04 -12.85 -2.34
N TYR A 28 -18.17 -12.59 -1.39
CA TYR A 28 -16.85 -12.01 -1.65
C TYR A 28 -15.75 -12.96 -1.21
N VAL A 29 -14.60 -12.78 -1.81
CA VAL A 29 -13.37 -13.42 -1.41
C VAL A 29 -12.32 -12.34 -1.12
N MET A 30 -11.49 -12.59 -0.13
CA MET A 30 -10.25 -11.86 0.09
C MET A 30 -9.12 -12.87 0.07
N LYS A 31 -8.19 -12.70 -0.84
CA LYS A 31 -7.01 -13.53 -0.97
C LYS A 31 -5.74 -12.74 -0.72
N ARG A 32 -4.69 -13.40 -0.26
CA ARG A 32 -3.33 -12.91 -0.30
C ARG A 32 -2.64 -13.55 -1.50
N ASP A 33 -2.03 -12.71 -2.31
CA ASP A 33 -1.24 -13.11 -3.45
C ASP A 33 0.16 -12.46 -3.38
N PHE A 34 1.00 -12.71 -4.37
CA PHE A 34 2.34 -12.13 -4.47
C PHE A 34 2.62 -11.72 -5.91
N TYR A 35 3.31 -10.61 -6.06
CA TYR A 35 3.84 -10.15 -7.34
C TYR A 35 5.34 -9.86 -7.20
N GLU A 36 6.02 -9.77 -8.32
CA GLU A 36 7.42 -9.38 -8.37
C GLU A 36 7.55 -7.88 -8.59
N SER A 37 8.36 -7.24 -7.75
CA SER A 37 8.80 -5.86 -7.94
C SER A 37 9.83 -5.79 -9.06
N LYS A 38 10.16 -4.58 -9.48
CA LYS A 38 11.13 -4.30 -10.55
C LYS A 38 12.49 -4.98 -10.36
N ASP A 39 12.93 -5.16 -9.13
CA ASP A 39 14.18 -5.82 -8.76
C ASP A 39 14.05 -7.33 -8.50
N GLY A 40 12.88 -7.93 -8.77
CA GLY A 40 12.56 -9.32 -8.51
C GLY A 40 12.15 -9.63 -7.06
N THR A 41 12.07 -8.62 -6.20
CA THR A 41 11.57 -8.81 -4.83
C THR A 41 10.11 -9.24 -4.86
N ARG A 42 9.80 -10.33 -4.15
CA ARG A 42 8.45 -10.86 -4.04
C ARG A 42 7.65 -10.11 -2.98
N VAL A 43 6.65 -9.35 -3.41
CA VAL A 43 5.85 -8.45 -2.58
C VAL A 43 4.44 -8.99 -2.39
N PRO A 44 3.90 -9.06 -1.15
CA PRO A 44 2.54 -9.53 -0.92
C PRO A 44 1.50 -8.44 -1.26
N ILE A 45 0.35 -8.91 -1.71
CA ILE A 45 -0.82 -8.09 -1.98
C ILE A 45 -2.08 -8.79 -1.46
N PHE A 46 -2.96 -8.05 -0.80
CA PHE A 46 -4.29 -8.53 -0.47
C PHE A 46 -5.28 -8.02 -1.51
N ILE A 47 -6.14 -8.90 -2.02
CA ILE A 47 -7.11 -8.56 -3.06
C ILE A 47 -8.49 -9.05 -2.61
N ALA A 48 -9.46 -8.14 -2.58
CA ALA A 48 -10.86 -8.42 -2.27
C ALA A 48 -11.74 -8.13 -3.47
N HIS A 49 -12.60 -9.07 -3.85
CA HIS A 49 -13.51 -8.95 -4.98
C HIS A 49 -14.71 -9.90 -4.86
N SER A 50 -15.73 -9.74 -5.72
CA SER A 50 -16.82 -10.72 -5.84
C SER A 50 -16.28 -12.09 -6.27
N LYS A 51 -16.87 -13.18 -5.76
CA LYS A 51 -16.57 -14.54 -6.22
C LYS A 51 -16.90 -14.75 -7.71
N ASP A 52 -17.85 -13.98 -8.22
CA ASP A 52 -18.30 -14.04 -9.61
C ASP A 52 -17.52 -13.08 -10.54
N LEU A 53 -16.42 -12.49 -10.05
CA LEU A 53 -15.59 -11.59 -10.86
C LEU A 53 -15.00 -12.33 -12.06
N VAL A 54 -15.22 -11.76 -13.25
CA VAL A 54 -14.53 -12.17 -14.47
C VAL A 54 -13.26 -11.35 -14.63
N LEU A 55 -12.12 -12.02 -14.86
CA LEU A 55 -10.83 -11.37 -15.04
C LEU A 55 -10.68 -10.94 -16.52
N ASP A 56 -11.41 -9.90 -16.91
CA ASP A 56 -11.46 -9.35 -18.28
C ASP A 56 -10.86 -7.93 -18.40
N GLY A 57 -10.26 -7.43 -17.31
CA GLY A 57 -9.67 -6.11 -17.24
C GLY A 57 -10.68 -4.98 -17.03
N LEU A 58 -11.96 -5.27 -16.82
CA LEU A 58 -13.01 -4.26 -16.80
C LEU A 58 -13.46 -3.82 -15.39
N ALA A 59 -13.00 -4.47 -14.32
CA ALA A 59 -13.44 -4.09 -12.98
C ALA A 59 -12.77 -2.77 -12.52
N PRO A 60 -13.56 -1.81 -11.99
CA PRO A 60 -13.03 -0.64 -11.34
C PRO A 60 -12.25 -1.07 -10.10
N THR A 61 -10.98 -0.72 -10.02
CA THR A 61 -10.08 -1.20 -8.98
C THR A 61 -9.52 -0.04 -8.18
N LEU A 62 -9.52 -0.19 -6.86
CA LEU A 62 -8.84 0.71 -5.93
C LEU A 62 -7.65 -0.02 -5.30
N LEU A 63 -6.44 0.41 -5.63
CA LEU A 63 -5.20 -0.05 -5.03
C LEU A 63 -4.78 0.92 -3.91
N TYR A 64 -4.57 0.39 -2.72
CA TYR A 64 -4.09 1.12 -1.55
C TYR A 64 -2.65 0.74 -1.22
N GLY A 65 -1.86 1.73 -0.78
CA GLY A 65 -0.52 1.52 -0.25
C GLY A 65 -0.15 2.53 0.83
N TYR A 66 0.84 2.16 1.64
CA TYR A 66 1.39 3.02 2.68
C TYR A 66 2.93 3.11 2.58
N GLY A 67 3.64 1.99 2.77
CA GLY A 67 5.05 1.80 2.47
C GLY A 67 6.01 2.66 3.29
N GLY A 68 5.93 2.65 4.62
CA GLY A 68 6.87 3.36 5.47
C GLY A 68 6.64 3.17 6.96
N PHE A 69 7.55 3.73 7.76
CA PHE A 69 7.45 3.81 9.22
C PHE A 69 7.25 2.46 9.92
N ASN A 70 7.71 1.37 9.31
CA ASN A 70 7.53 0.01 9.84
C ASN A 70 6.05 -0.38 10.09
N ILE A 71 5.10 0.25 9.36
CA ILE A 71 3.68 0.00 9.53
C ILE A 71 3.22 -1.08 8.57
N SER A 72 2.95 -2.29 9.11
CA SER A 72 2.42 -3.41 8.34
C SER A 72 0.98 -3.17 7.91
N GLN A 73 0.70 -3.44 6.64
CA GLN A 73 -0.65 -3.46 6.12
C GLN A 73 -1.30 -4.81 6.44
N LYS A 74 -2.38 -4.77 7.22
CA LYS A 74 -3.14 -5.96 7.60
C LYS A 74 -4.57 -5.84 7.11
N PRO A 75 -5.21 -6.94 6.72
CA PRO A 75 -6.62 -6.91 6.38
C PRO A 75 -7.46 -6.42 7.56
N TYR A 76 -8.26 -5.41 7.33
CA TYR A 76 -9.25 -4.92 8.28
C TYR A 76 -10.56 -4.58 7.57
N PHE A 77 -11.67 -4.66 8.27
CA PHE A 77 -12.95 -4.28 7.72
C PHE A 77 -13.08 -2.75 7.65
N ASN A 78 -13.18 -2.24 6.44
CA ASN A 78 -13.48 -0.84 6.19
C ASN A 78 -14.90 -0.73 5.61
N LYS A 79 -15.77 0.02 6.27
CA LYS A 79 -17.19 0.16 5.90
C LYS A 79 -17.46 0.75 4.52
N THR A 80 -16.47 1.39 3.89
CA THR A 80 -16.60 1.99 2.56
C THR A 80 -16.28 0.99 1.43
N ILE A 81 -15.45 -0.02 1.71
CA ILE A 81 -15.03 -1.00 0.70
C ILE A 81 -16.20 -1.86 0.20
N PRO A 82 -17.16 -2.31 1.03
CA PRO A 82 -18.34 -3.00 0.55
C PRO A 82 -19.07 -2.30 -0.59
N VAL A 83 -19.14 -0.96 -0.57
CA VAL A 83 -19.80 -0.18 -1.64
C VAL A 83 -19.09 -0.35 -2.98
N LEU A 84 -17.76 -0.39 -2.99
CA LEU A 84 -16.97 -0.67 -4.19
C LEU A 84 -17.22 -2.10 -4.68
N LEU A 85 -17.18 -3.07 -3.77
CA LEU A 85 -17.36 -4.49 -4.10
C LEU A 85 -18.77 -4.79 -4.63
N GLU A 86 -19.80 -4.18 -4.05
CA GLU A 86 -21.21 -4.31 -4.51
C GLU A 86 -21.42 -3.75 -5.92
N LYS A 87 -20.56 -2.83 -6.36
CA LYS A 87 -20.55 -2.28 -7.73
C LYS A 87 -19.65 -3.07 -8.68
N GLY A 88 -19.22 -4.28 -8.30
CA GLY A 88 -18.35 -5.14 -9.10
C GLY A 88 -16.88 -4.71 -9.10
N GLY A 89 -16.49 -3.85 -8.15
CA GLY A 89 -15.12 -3.38 -8.05
C GLY A 89 -14.20 -4.35 -7.32
N VAL A 90 -12.90 -4.06 -7.41
CA VAL A 90 -11.80 -4.75 -6.73
C VAL A 90 -11.13 -3.79 -5.76
N TYR A 91 -10.84 -4.27 -4.56
CA TYR A 91 -10.01 -3.55 -3.60
C TYR A 91 -8.71 -4.32 -3.38
N ALA A 92 -7.58 -3.67 -3.58
CA ALA A 92 -6.27 -4.25 -3.39
C ALA A 92 -5.43 -3.43 -2.41
N VAL A 93 -4.58 -4.12 -1.63
CA VAL A 93 -3.65 -3.50 -0.67
C VAL A 93 -2.26 -4.07 -0.92
N ALA A 94 -1.35 -3.24 -1.41
CA ALA A 94 0.05 -3.62 -1.59
C ALA A 94 0.81 -3.49 -0.26
N CYS A 95 1.50 -4.55 0.13
CA CYS A 95 2.34 -4.62 1.33
C CYS A 95 3.80 -4.33 0.96
N THR A 96 4.04 -3.10 0.50
CA THR A 96 5.34 -2.69 -0.04
C THR A 96 6.43 -2.65 1.02
N ARG A 97 7.69 -2.72 0.61
CA ARG A 97 8.84 -2.42 1.46
C ARG A 97 8.64 -1.06 2.17
N GLY A 98 9.37 -0.84 3.25
CA GLY A 98 9.14 0.30 4.15
C GLY A 98 8.08 0.01 5.23
N GLY A 99 7.17 -0.94 5.00
CA GLY A 99 6.30 -1.52 6.02
C GLY A 99 7.03 -2.50 6.95
N GLY A 100 6.30 -3.13 7.85
CA GLY A 100 6.83 -4.07 8.84
C GLY A 100 6.43 -5.53 8.61
N GLU A 101 5.95 -5.89 7.42
CA GLU A 101 5.37 -7.20 7.12
C GLU A 101 6.34 -8.35 7.34
N TYR A 102 7.62 -8.12 7.04
CA TYR A 102 8.71 -9.07 7.23
C TYR A 102 9.78 -8.57 8.21
N GLY A 103 9.41 -7.64 9.10
CA GLY A 103 10.30 -7.13 10.14
C GLY A 103 11.22 -6.00 9.69
N GLN A 104 12.33 -5.84 10.43
CA GLN A 104 13.21 -4.68 10.30
C GLN A 104 13.86 -4.58 8.91
N GLU A 105 14.32 -5.68 8.34
CA GLU A 105 14.95 -5.71 7.02
C GLU A 105 14.00 -5.24 5.92
N TRP A 106 12.71 -5.58 6.03
CA TRP A 106 11.68 -5.13 5.09
C TRP A 106 11.44 -3.61 5.17
N HIS A 107 11.47 -3.07 6.38
CA HIS A 107 11.38 -1.63 6.62
C HIS A 107 12.60 -0.91 6.05
N GLU A 108 13.80 -1.34 6.40
CA GLU A 108 15.06 -0.73 5.96
C GLU A 108 15.24 -0.76 4.43
N ALA A 109 14.71 -1.80 3.78
CA ALA A 109 14.70 -1.89 2.33
C ALA A 109 13.76 -0.88 1.62
N GLY A 110 12.98 -0.09 2.38
CA GLY A 110 12.06 0.93 1.84
C GLY A 110 12.18 2.30 2.50
N MET A 111 13.24 2.59 3.26
CA MET A 111 13.47 3.90 3.88
C MET A 111 14.74 4.56 3.35
N LEU A 112 14.90 5.85 3.61
CA LEU A 112 16.09 6.64 3.26
C LEU A 112 16.46 6.47 1.78
N GLN A 113 17.70 6.05 1.50
CA GLN A 113 18.22 5.84 0.14
C GLN A 113 17.47 4.73 -0.62
N ASN A 114 16.79 3.83 0.10
CA ASN A 114 16.03 2.73 -0.47
C ASN A 114 14.55 3.10 -0.75
N LYS A 115 14.15 4.37 -0.55
CA LYS A 115 12.75 4.81 -0.67
C LYS A 115 12.16 4.57 -2.05
N GLN A 116 12.98 4.57 -3.10
CA GLN A 116 12.54 4.24 -4.46
C GLN A 116 11.97 2.83 -4.58
N ASN A 117 12.45 1.88 -3.78
CA ASN A 117 11.92 0.51 -3.79
C ASN A 117 10.42 0.47 -3.44
N VAL A 118 9.96 1.36 -2.54
CA VAL A 118 8.53 1.47 -2.19
C VAL A 118 7.68 1.89 -3.39
N PHE A 119 8.20 2.82 -4.18
CA PHE A 119 7.52 3.33 -5.38
C PHE A 119 7.51 2.27 -6.48
N ASP A 120 8.63 1.59 -6.69
CA ASP A 120 8.75 0.50 -7.65
C ASP A 120 7.82 -0.68 -7.28
N ASP A 121 7.76 -1.05 -5.99
CA ASP A 121 6.83 -2.06 -5.48
C ASP A 121 5.38 -1.70 -5.79
N PHE A 122 4.98 -0.45 -5.54
CA PHE A 122 3.60 -0.02 -5.73
C PHE A 122 3.22 0.12 -7.20
N ILE A 123 4.14 0.56 -8.04
CA ILE A 123 3.98 0.57 -9.51
C ILE A 123 3.77 -0.85 -10.01
N SER A 124 4.64 -1.79 -9.59
CA SER A 124 4.54 -3.20 -9.96
C SER A 124 3.24 -3.85 -9.48
N ALA A 125 2.70 -3.42 -8.33
CA ALA A 125 1.36 -3.86 -7.89
C ALA A 125 0.26 -3.45 -8.87
N GLY A 126 0.31 -2.22 -9.37
CA GLY A 126 -0.63 -1.74 -10.39
C GLY A 126 -0.51 -2.51 -11.71
N GLU A 127 0.72 -2.72 -12.17
CA GLU A 127 1.02 -3.49 -13.38
C GLU A 127 0.54 -4.95 -13.23
N TYR A 128 0.81 -5.57 -12.08
CA TYR A 128 0.33 -6.92 -11.74
C TYR A 128 -1.20 -7.04 -11.83
N LEU A 129 -1.95 -6.11 -11.25
CA LEU A 129 -3.41 -6.14 -11.30
C LEU A 129 -3.96 -6.04 -12.72
N ILE A 130 -3.26 -5.34 -13.60
CA ILE A 130 -3.61 -5.24 -15.02
C ILE A 130 -3.27 -6.53 -15.76
N ILE A 131 -2.06 -7.08 -15.58
CA ILE A 131 -1.60 -8.31 -16.22
C ILE A 131 -2.49 -9.50 -15.86
N GLU A 132 -2.88 -9.59 -14.58
CA GLU A 132 -3.78 -10.65 -14.08
C GLU A 132 -5.25 -10.43 -14.48
N GLY A 133 -5.57 -9.38 -15.23
CA GLY A 133 -6.89 -9.14 -15.77
C GLY A 133 -7.92 -8.62 -14.75
N TYR A 134 -7.50 -8.14 -13.58
CA TYR A 134 -8.43 -7.52 -12.63
C TYR A 134 -8.97 -6.19 -13.17
N THR A 135 -8.11 -5.41 -13.83
CA THR A 135 -8.42 -4.04 -14.22
C THR A 135 -7.60 -3.61 -15.44
N SER A 136 -7.75 -2.37 -15.83
CA SER A 136 -6.92 -1.69 -16.83
C SER A 136 -6.49 -0.32 -16.31
N SER A 137 -5.52 0.34 -16.96
CA SER A 137 -5.08 1.69 -16.57
C SER A 137 -6.24 2.69 -16.52
N ASP A 138 -7.24 2.56 -17.40
CA ASP A 138 -8.43 3.42 -17.42
C ASP A 138 -9.40 3.18 -16.26
N ARG A 139 -9.21 2.10 -15.49
CA ARG A 139 -10.10 1.68 -14.40
C ARG A 139 -9.38 1.53 -13.08
N LEU A 140 -8.07 1.77 -13.04
CA LEU A 140 -7.24 1.68 -11.84
C LEU A 140 -7.16 3.03 -11.14
N ALA A 141 -7.70 3.07 -9.92
CA ALA A 141 -7.53 4.16 -8.99
C ALA A 141 -6.51 3.77 -7.90
N ILE A 142 -5.73 4.74 -7.43
CA ILE A 142 -4.78 4.55 -6.32
C ILE A 142 -5.08 5.50 -5.18
N ARG A 143 -4.82 5.02 -3.96
CA ARG A 143 -5.04 5.77 -2.74
C ARG A 143 -3.94 5.50 -1.72
N GLY A 144 -3.55 6.52 -0.99
CA GLY A 144 -2.68 6.41 0.16
C GLY A 144 -2.80 7.64 1.05
N GLY A 145 -2.72 7.45 2.36
CA GLY A 145 -2.80 8.53 3.33
C GLY A 145 -1.46 8.75 4.05
N SER A 146 -1.16 9.99 4.46
CA SER A 146 0.08 10.35 5.16
C SER A 146 1.31 9.94 4.31
N ASN A 147 2.20 9.08 4.81
CA ASN A 147 3.28 8.51 3.99
C ASN A 147 2.77 7.85 2.70
N GLY A 148 1.60 7.19 2.75
CA GLY A 148 0.94 6.66 1.55
C GLY A 148 0.50 7.76 0.58
N GLY A 149 0.19 8.95 1.05
CA GLY A 149 -0.06 10.12 0.20
C GLY A 149 1.19 10.56 -0.56
N THR A 150 2.34 10.57 0.11
CA THR A 150 3.66 10.79 -0.51
C THR A 150 3.97 9.72 -1.55
N LEU A 151 3.70 8.44 -1.24
CA LEU A 151 3.81 7.32 -2.18
C LEU A 151 2.99 7.58 -3.45
N VAL A 152 1.69 7.92 -3.28
CA VAL A 152 0.80 8.21 -4.41
C VAL A 152 1.32 9.39 -5.24
N GLY A 153 1.74 10.48 -4.58
CA GLY A 153 2.32 11.64 -5.26
C GLY A 153 3.57 11.29 -6.07
N ALA A 154 4.44 10.45 -5.54
CA ALA A 154 5.66 10.01 -6.24
C ALA A 154 5.33 9.15 -7.48
N VAL A 155 4.44 8.16 -7.35
CA VAL A 155 4.20 7.21 -8.45
C VAL A 155 3.41 7.81 -9.61
N ILE A 156 2.51 8.79 -9.37
CA ILE A 156 1.81 9.47 -10.48
C ILE A 156 2.76 10.33 -11.33
N ASN A 157 3.86 10.83 -10.74
CA ASN A 157 4.89 11.53 -11.49
C ASN A 157 5.78 10.56 -12.27
N GLN A 158 6.05 9.37 -11.75
CA GLN A 158 6.92 8.37 -12.40
C GLN A 158 6.19 7.57 -13.48
N LYS A 159 4.88 7.30 -13.30
CA LYS A 159 4.04 6.48 -14.20
C LYS A 159 2.67 7.12 -14.42
N PRO A 160 2.60 8.31 -15.04
CA PRO A 160 1.34 9.09 -15.14
C PRO A 160 0.24 8.38 -15.92
N ASN A 161 0.58 7.46 -16.81
CA ASN A 161 -0.39 6.75 -17.65
C ASN A 161 -0.85 5.41 -17.08
N LEU A 162 -0.32 5.00 -15.92
CA LEU A 162 -0.67 3.72 -15.29
C LEU A 162 -1.98 3.80 -14.51
N PHE A 163 -2.32 4.98 -13.99
CA PHE A 163 -3.43 5.18 -13.07
C PHE A 163 -4.42 6.20 -13.62
N ARG A 164 -5.71 5.89 -13.57
CA ARG A 164 -6.77 6.80 -14.01
C ARG A 164 -7.10 7.88 -12.99
N VAL A 165 -7.09 7.51 -11.70
CA VAL A 165 -7.43 8.40 -10.58
C VAL A 165 -6.44 8.18 -9.46
N ALA A 166 -6.01 9.25 -8.80
CA ALA A 166 -5.13 9.20 -7.65
C ALA A 166 -5.69 10.02 -6.48
N PHE A 167 -5.62 9.44 -5.28
CA PHE A 167 -6.01 10.08 -4.02
C PHE A 167 -4.79 10.18 -3.08
N PRO A 168 -3.94 11.20 -3.24
CA PRO A 168 -2.81 11.47 -2.35
C PRO A 168 -3.32 12.22 -1.10
N GLU A 169 -3.78 11.47 -0.09
CA GLU A 169 -4.38 12.07 1.11
C GLU A 169 -3.30 12.50 2.11
N VAL A 170 -3.28 13.79 2.46
CA VAL A 170 -2.40 14.40 3.47
C VAL A 170 -0.93 13.97 3.36
N GLY A 171 -0.42 13.82 2.12
CA GLY A 171 0.95 13.43 1.85
C GLY A 171 1.95 14.56 2.07
N VAL A 172 3.19 14.18 2.41
CA VAL A 172 4.32 15.11 2.42
C VAL A 172 4.76 15.30 0.98
N MET A 173 4.46 16.47 0.40
CA MET A 173 4.72 16.76 -1.02
C MET A 173 5.93 17.68 -1.24
N ASP A 174 6.30 18.50 -0.27
CA ASP A 174 7.51 19.32 -0.30
C ASP A 174 8.66 18.60 0.40
N MET A 175 9.29 17.66 -0.30
CA MET A 175 10.37 16.86 0.25
C MET A 175 11.67 17.65 0.46
N LEU A 176 11.77 18.86 -0.08
CA LEU A 176 12.97 19.69 0.07
C LEU A 176 12.97 20.50 1.38
N ARG A 177 11.81 20.67 2.00
CA ARG A 177 11.65 21.52 3.19
C ARG A 177 10.74 20.90 4.25
N TYR A 178 10.41 19.61 4.12
CA TYR A 178 9.42 18.99 5.00
C TYR A 178 9.80 19.09 6.49
N GLU A 179 11.09 19.06 6.82
CA GLU A 179 11.60 19.20 8.18
C GLU A 179 11.38 20.56 8.80
N GLU A 180 11.13 21.60 7.99
CA GLU A 180 10.84 22.97 8.46
C GLU A 180 9.38 23.14 8.91
N PHE A 181 8.50 22.17 8.59
CA PHE A 181 7.07 22.28 8.88
C PHE A 181 6.65 21.36 10.03
N THR A 182 6.04 21.95 11.05
CA THR A 182 5.42 21.25 12.19
C THR A 182 6.28 20.13 12.79
N ILE A 183 5.86 18.87 12.64
CA ILE A 183 6.56 17.68 13.14
C ILE A 183 7.48 17.06 12.06
N GLY A 184 7.69 17.71 10.93
CA GLY A 184 8.45 17.17 9.81
C GLY A 184 9.85 16.70 10.18
N TRP A 185 10.53 17.37 11.09
CA TRP A 185 11.83 16.98 11.61
C TRP A 185 11.90 15.56 12.15
N ALA A 186 10.78 15.06 12.72
CA ALA A 186 10.71 13.69 13.24
C ALA A 186 10.67 12.62 12.14
N TRP A 187 10.36 12.99 10.90
CA TRP A 187 10.28 12.07 9.77
C TRP A 187 11.62 11.88 9.07
N ALA A 188 12.67 12.60 9.51
CA ALA A 188 14.01 12.45 8.96
C ALA A 188 14.58 11.03 9.14
N VAL A 189 14.09 10.27 10.11
CA VAL A 189 14.45 8.85 10.29
C VAL A 189 13.95 7.98 9.13
N GLU A 190 12.90 8.39 8.45
CA GLU A 190 12.30 7.66 7.32
C GLU A 190 12.75 8.21 5.96
N TYR A 191 12.80 9.55 5.84
CA TYR A 191 13.06 10.20 4.56
C TYR A 191 14.51 10.69 4.40
N GLY A 192 15.27 10.84 5.51
CA GLY A 192 16.56 11.54 5.52
C GLY A 192 16.37 13.05 5.60
N LEU A 193 17.42 13.78 5.88
CA LEU A 193 17.40 15.24 5.82
C LEU A 193 17.42 15.71 4.37
N SER A 194 16.66 16.77 4.04
CA SER A 194 16.58 17.33 2.68
C SER A 194 17.96 17.70 2.13
N LEU A 195 18.87 18.14 2.98
CA LEU A 195 20.25 18.49 2.60
C LEU A 195 21.08 17.33 2.04
N ILE A 196 20.77 16.07 2.39
CA ILE A 196 21.46 14.90 1.82
C ILE A 196 20.91 14.46 0.47
N HIS A 197 19.73 14.98 0.08
CA HIS A 197 19.14 14.75 -1.24
C HIS A 197 19.53 15.85 -2.25
N ILE A 198 20.10 16.95 -1.80
CA ILE A 198 20.76 17.93 -2.65
C ILE A 198 22.15 17.34 -2.96
N SER A 199 22.29 16.72 -4.13
CA SER A 199 23.61 16.40 -4.66
C SER A 199 24.47 17.65 -4.50
N GLU A 200 25.67 17.51 -3.88
CA GLU A 200 26.63 18.60 -3.80
C GLU A 200 26.70 19.29 -5.17
N PRO A 201 26.60 20.61 -5.25
CA PRO A 201 26.80 21.28 -6.50
C PRO A 201 28.15 20.81 -7.02
N THR A 202 28.13 20.15 -8.16
CA THR A 202 29.33 19.71 -8.84
C THR A 202 30.23 20.95 -8.88
N ARG A 203 31.31 20.97 -8.09
CA ARG A 203 32.35 21.97 -8.24
C ARG A 203 32.79 21.81 -9.67
N LEU A 204 32.39 22.76 -10.50
CA LEU A 204 32.96 22.90 -11.83
C LEU A 204 34.47 23.03 -11.59
N PRO A 205 35.30 22.17 -12.15
CA PRO A 205 36.71 22.30 -12.01
C PRO A 205 37.15 23.59 -12.73
N GLY A 206 37.59 24.56 -11.96
CA GLY A 206 38.46 25.64 -12.39
C GLY A 206 37.86 26.70 -13.33
N ILE A 207 37.39 27.77 -12.77
CA ILE A 207 37.73 29.11 -13.26
C ILE A 207 38.50 29.83 -12.17
#